data_7a0577bbc53beb0d8b318d0c0b38e3b4
#
_entry.id   7a0577bbc53beb0d8b318d0c0b38e3b4
#
_cell.length_a   1.000
_cell.length_b   1.000
_cell.length_c   1.000
_cell.angle_alpha   90.00
_cell.angle_beta   90.00
_cell.angle_gamma   90.00
#
_symmetry.space_group_name_H-M   'P 1'
#
loop_
_entity.id
_entity.type
_entity.pdbx_description
1 polymer ?
#
loop_
_entity_poly.entity_id
_entity_poly.type
_entity_poly.pdbx_seq_one_letter_code
_entity_poly.pdbx_strand_id
1 'polypeptide(L)'
;MLQLGFLISSCASSDGLRFWKSDEIDPDEPRELISFSEQKNISISWKNSFSGNNDIGNFIPAFSSGNLYFSDAEGMVTSMDAMSGAKNWEKKLDELASGTAAGFGIVVISDTKGNVIALNINDGSELWSTNIKSEILSSVAIDAKAVIVKSGAGELLSLDNQTGEILWSYRSKLPTLTIRGSSSPVIFDNKVYVSFDNGRLGVFELNSGFPIWDGAIS
;
A
#
# COMPACT_ATOMS: atom_id res chain seq x y z
N MET A 1 -41.92 57.70 44.39
CA MET A 1 -42.32 57.25 43.05
C MET A 1 -41.42 56.05 42.68
N LEU A 2 -41.94 54.85 42.91
CA LEU A 2 -41.25 53.60 42.57
C LEU A 2 -41.76 53.13 41.20
N GLN A 3 -40.82 52.81 40.30
CA GLN A 3 -41.12 52.18 39.06
C GLN A 3 -40.54 50.78 39.05
N LEU A 4 -41.42 49.79 39.08
CA LEU A 4 -41.10 48.36 39.10
C LEU A 4 -40.86 47.93 37.65
N GLY A 5 -39.64 47.49 37.31
CA GLY A 5 -39.31 46.86 36.03
C GLY A 5 -39.58 45.36 36.11
N PHE A 6 -40.52 44.89 35.32
CA PHE A 6 -40.79 43.46 35.10
C PHE A 6 -39.80 42.88 34.09
N LEU A 7 -38.90 42.00 34.54
CA LEU A 7 -38.13 41.15 33.66
C LEU A 7 -38.92 39.88 33.33
N ILE A 8 -39.40 39.78 32.09
CA ILE A 8 -39.97 38.54 31.58
C ILE A 8 -38.84 37.69 31.00
N SER A 9 -38.43 36.69 31.72
CA SER A 9 -37.54 35.65 31.19
C SER A 9 -38.42 34.66 30.44
N SER A 10 -38.44 34.72 29.12
CA SER A 10 -39.03 33.72 28.24
C SER A 10 -38.06 32.62 28.01
N CYS A 11 -38.15 31.50 28.72
CA CYS A 11 -37.60 30.22 28.31
C CYS A 11 -38.50 29.65 27.23
N ALA A 12 -38.22 29.94 25.96
CA ALA A 12 -38.82 29.20 24.86
C ALA A 12 -38.12 27.84 24.77
N SER A 13 -38.84 26.79 25.17
CA SER A 13 -38.43 25.42 24.85
C SER A 13 -38.55 25.24 23.33
N SER A 14 -37.45 24.83 22.71
CA SER A 14 -37.32 24.66 21.26
C SER A 14 -38.05 23.44 20.70
N ASP A 15 -38.87 22.77 21.49
CA ASP A 15 -39.62 21.58 21.06
C ASP A 15 -40.86 21.82 20.22
N GLY A 16 -41.21 23.09 19.96
CA GLY A 16 -42.47 23.47 19.28
C GLY A 16 -42.43 23.64 17.77
N LEU A 17 -41.27 23.51 17.10
CA LEU A 17 -41.15 23.87 15.69
C LEU A 17 -40.67 22.72 14.78
N ARG A 18 -40.78 21.47 15.19
CA ARG A 18 -40.52 20.32 14.30
C ARG A 18 -41.80 19.89 13.55
N PHE A 19 -42.26 20.74 12.61
CA PHE A 19 -43.36 20.39 11.69
C PHE A 19 -42.97 19.52 10.50
N TRP A 20 -41.67 19.11 10.40
CA TRP A 20 -41.12 18.40 9.23
C TRP A 20 -40.41 17.12 9.66
N LYS A 21 -40.97 16.31 10.51
CA LYS A 21 -40.59 14.91 10.50
C LYS A 21 -41.34 14.28 9.33
N SER A 22 -40.73 14.33 8.15
CA SER A 22 -41.00 13.30 7.17
C SER A 22 -40.49 11.99 7.72
N ASP A 23 -41.28 10.93 7.63
CA ASP A 23 -40.82 9.56 7.89
C ASP A 23 -39.83 9.07 6.80
N GLU A 24 -39.28 9.99 6.00
CA GLU A 24 -38.20 9.72 5.08
C GLU A 24 -36.93 9.48 5.88
N ILE A 25 -36.44 8.25 5.77
CA ILE A 25 -35.16 7.81 6.33
C ILE A 25 -34.09 8.68 5.67
N ASP A 26 -33.42 9.53 6.46
CA ASP A 26 -32.27 10.30 5.99
C ASP A 26 -31.23 9.31 5.47
N PRO A 27 -30.88 9.35 4.18
CA PRO A 27 -29.87 8.42 3.63
C PRO A 27 -28.50 8.58 4.29
N ASP A 28 -28.22 9.73 4.89
CA ASP A 28 -26.95 10.04 5.57
C ASP A 28 -27.00 9.76 7.09
N GLU A 29 -28.19 9.38 7.65
CA GLU A 29 -28.29 9.00 9.05
C GLU A 29 -27.65 7.61 9.28
N PRO A 30 -26.71 7.48 10.23
CA PRO A 30 -26.13 6.19 10.57
C PRO A 30 -27.22 5.19 11.00
N ARG A 31 -27.34 4.09 10.29
CA ARG A 31 -28.31 3.05 10.65
C ARG A 31 -27.89 2.36 11.94
N GLU A 32 -28.86 2.05 12.79
CA GLU A 32 -28.61 1.21 13.96
C GLU A 32 -28.03 -0.15 13.54
N LEU A 33 -26.97 -0.57 14.22
CA LEU A 33 -26.41 -1.89 14.00
C LEU A 33 -27.40 -2.96 14.44
N ILE A 34 -27.81 -3.80 13.50
CA ILE A 34 -28.66 -4.96 13.82
C ILE A 34 -27.83 -5.93 14.66
N SER A 35 -28.31 -6.30 15.83
CA SER A 35 -27.69 -7.31 16.64
C SER A 35 -27.75 -8.67 15.90
N PHE A 36 -26.60 -9.31 15.74
CA PHE A 36 -26.48 -10.65 15.15
C PHE A 36 -25.87 -11.60 16.16
N SER A 37 -26.22 -12.87 16.07
CA SER A 37 -25.58 -13.90 16.88
C SER A 37 -24.21 -14.23 16.28
N GLU A 38 -23.17 -14.25 17.10
CA GLU A 38 -21.84 -14.69 16.67
C GLU A 38 -21.89 -16.13 16.16
N GLN A 39 -21.50 -16.31 14.89
CA GLN A 39 -21.48 -17.65 14.27
C GLN A 39 -20.09 -18.31 14.35
N LYS A 40 -19.05 -17.54 14.64
CA LYS A 40 -17.66 -18.02 14.79
C LYS A 40 -16.91 -17.19 15.84
N ASN A 41 -16.25 -17.88 16.75
CA ASN A 41 -15.26 -17.26 17.64
C ASN A 41 -13.93 -17.10 16.91
N ILE A 42 -13.48 -15.85 16.76
CA ILE A 42 -12.16 -15.53 16.25
C ILE A 42 -11.23 -15.28 17.43
N SER A 43 -10.17 -16.07 17.54
CA SER A 43 -9.13 -15.89 18.55
C SER A 43 -7.82 -15.44 17.91
N ILE A 44 -7.06 -14.62 18.64
CA ILE A 44 -5.72 -14.20 18.22
C ILE A 44 -4.77 -15.34 18.52
N SER A 45 -4.18 -15.96 17.46
CA SER A 45 -3.21 -17.04 17.63
C SER A 45 -1.86 -16.54 18.13
N TRP A 46 -1.41 -15.39 17.64
CA TRP A 46 -0.18 -14.74 18.08
C TRP A 46 -0.22 -13.25 17.79
N LYS A 47 0.65 -12.48 18.44
CA LYS A 47 0.80 -11.05 18.25
C LYS A 47 2.28 -10.68 18.32
N ASN A 48 2.75 -9.91 17.36
CA ASN A 48 4.07 -9.28 17.37
C ASN A 48 3.93 -7.78 17.21
N SER A 49 4.92 -7.05 17.71
CA SER A 49 5.00 -5.59 17.56
C SER A 49 6.30 -5.25 16.84
N PHE A 50 6.18 -4.39 15.83
CA PHE A 50 7.31 -3.86 15.09
C PHE A 50 7.50 -2.41 15.50
N SER A 51 8.75 -1.97 15.65
CA SER A 51 9.10 -0.58 15.88
C SER A 51 9.45 0.06 14.55
N GLY A 52 9.09 1.33 14.37
CA GLY A 52 9.41 2.10 13.18
C GLY A 52 8.36 3.19 12.96
N ASN A 53 8.80 4.38 12.61
CA ASN A 53 7.92 5.46 12.21
C ASN A 53 7.78 5.41 10.68
N ASN A 54 6.56 5.17 10.18
CA ASN A 54 6.29 5.00 8.77
C ASN A 54 5.67 6.28 8.18
N ASP A 55 6.35 7.40 8.29
CA ASP A 55 5.88 8.68 7.77
C ASP A 55 5.91 8.74 6.23
N ILE A 56 6.70 7.89 5.60
CA ILE A 56 6.89 7.83 4.14
C ILE A 56 6.85 6.36 3.69
N GLY A 57 6.12 6.09 2.60
CA GLY A 57 6.05 4.76 2.00
C GLY A 57 4.86 3.91 2.48
N ASN A 58 4.59 2.84 1.73
CA ASN A 58 3.53 1.88 2.01
C ASN A 58 4.14 0.53 2.39
N PHE A 59 4.23 0.25 3.69
CA PHE A 59 4.88 -0.93 4.26
C PHE A 59 3.90 -2.10 4.44
N ILE A 60 3.26 -2.52 3.35
CA ILE A 60 2.36 -3.68 3.35
C ILE A 60 3.20 -4.96 3.48
N PRO A 61 2.82 -5.88 4.40
CA PRO A 61 3.46 -7.19 4.50
C PRO A 61 3.24 -8.03 3.25
N ALA A 62 4.23 -8.85 2.89
CA ALA A 62 4.09 -9.89 1.87
C ALA A 62 3.89 -11.25 2.52
N PHE A 63 3.13 -12.12 1.84
CA PHE A 63 2.94 -13.52 2.23
C PHE A 63 3.43 -14.42 1.10
N SER A 64 4.29 -15.37 1.41
CA SER A 64 4.76 -16.39 0.47
C SER A 64 5.13 -17.67 1.19
N SER A 65 4.67 -18.82 0.67
CA SER A 65 5.05 -20.15 1.14
C SER A 65 4.95 -20.34 2.67
N GLY A 66 3.86 -19.84 3.27
CA GLY A 66 3.62 -19.98 4.71
C GLY A 66 4.35 -18.99 5.60
N ASN A 67 5.11 -18.06 5.03
CA ASN A 67 5.85 -17.03 5.76
C ASN A 67 5.31 -15.64 5.45
N LEU A 68 5.43 -14.76 6.44
CA LEU A 68 5.18 -13.32 6.35
C LEU A 68 6.51 -12.58 6.29
N TYR A 69 6.57 -11.56 5.46
CA TYR A 69 7.73 -10.69 5.29
C TYR A 69 7.31 -9.25 5.56
N PHE A 70 8.02 -8.59 6.44
CA PHE A 70 7.76 -7.22 6.85
C PHE A 70 8.99 -6.37 6.64
N SER A 71 8.77 -5.11 6.34
CA SER A 71 9.82 -4.10 6.40
C SER A 71 9.33 -2.86 7.14
N ASP A 72 10.24 -2.09 7.70
CA ASP A 72 9.97 -0.78 8.28
C ASP A 72 10.85 0.31 7.65
N ALA A 73 10.48 1.56 7.88
CA ALA A 73 11.20 2.71 7.34
C ALA A 73 12.65 2.82 7.86
N GLU A 74 12.94 2.26 9.03
CA GLU A 74 14.28 2.27 9.61
C GLU A 74 15.22 1.25 8.95
N GLY A 75 14.70 0.39 8.07
CA GLY A 75 15.51 -0.57 7.31
C GLY A 75 15.50 -1.99 7.85
N MET A 76 14.64 -2.31 8.79
CA MET A 76 14.52 -3.67 9.27
C MET A 76 13.63 -4.49 8.34
N VAL A 77 14.14 -5.61 7.84
CA VAL A 77 13.37 -6.60 7.08
C VAL A 77 13.31 -7.89 7.89
N THR A 78 12.10 -8.40 8.13
CA THR A 78 11.88 -9.56 9.00
C THR A 78 11.04 -10.62 8.28
N SER A 79 11.46 -11.88 8.35
CA SER A 79 10.67 -13.05 7.96
C SER A 79 10.16 -13.79 9.18
N MET A 80 8.89 -14.18 9.14
CA MET A 80 8.21 -14.88 10.23
C MET A 80 7.36 -16.02 9.69
N ASP A 81 7.28 -17.11 10.43
CA ASP A 81 6.29 -18.16 10.19
C ASP A 81 4.87 -17.63 10.44
N ALA A 82 3.99 -17.74 9.46
CA ALA A 82 2.66 -17.15 9.51
C ALA A 82 1.73 -17.85 10.52
N MET A 83 1.98 -19.10 10.86
CA MET A 83 1.14 -19.88 11.77
C MET A 83 1.51 -19.63 13.23
N SER A 84 2.80 -19.60 13.55
CA SER A 84 3.31 -19.48 14.91
C SER A 84 3.75 -18.08 15.31
N GLY A 85 4.02 -17.19 14.34
CA GLY A 85 4.63 -15.90 14.58
C GLY A 85 6.12 -15.98 14.96
N ALA A 86 6.74 -17.14 14.81
CA ALA A 86 8.18 -17.31 15.09
C ALA A 86 9.02 -16.61 14.01
N LYS A 87 10.04 -15.88 14.45
CA LYS A 87 10.96 -15.20 13.54
C LYS A 87 11.89 -16.22 12.89
N ASN A 88 11.96 -16.23 11.55
CA ASN A 88 12.88 -17.06 10.79
C ASN A 88 14.24 -16.36 10.64
N TRP A 89 14.23 -15.12 10.14
CA TRP A 89 15.42 -14.29 9.98
C TRP A 89 15.07 -12.81 10.05
N GLU A 90 16.10 -12.01 10.23
CA GLU A 90 16.01 -10.54 10.27
C GLU A 90 17.25 -9.94 9.62
N LYS A 91 17.06 -8.90 8.83
CA LYS A 91 18.14 -8.21 8.12
C LYS A 91 17.99 -6.70 8.30
N LYS A 92 19.07 -6.05 8.69
CA LYS A 92 19.16 -4.59 8.72
C LYS A 92 19.76 -4.08 7.40
N LEU A 93 19.04 -3.17 6.77
CA LEU A 93 19.43 -2.41 5.58
C LEU A 93 19.48 -0.91 5.91
N ASP A 94 19.72 -0.07 4.91
CA ASP A 94 19.50 1.38 5.00
C ASP A 94 18.00 1.71 5.10
N GLU A 95 17.65 2.98 5.24
CA GLU A 95 16.26 3.46 5.31
C GLU A 95 15.46 3.02 4.08
N LEU A 96 14.35 2.35 4.30
CA LEU A 96 13.50 1.82 3.24
C LEU A 96 12.39 2.80 2.86
N ALA A 97 11.96 2.71 1.60
CA ALA A 97 10.93 3.55 1.02
C ALA A 97 9.64 2.79 0.68
N SER A 98 9.68 1.46 0.65
CA SER A 98 8.52 0.64 0.29
C SER A 98 8.40 -0.61 1.16
N GLY A 99 7.19 -1.19 1.14
CA GLY A 99 6.94 -2.51 1.71
C GLY A 99 7.60 -3.63 0.90
N THR A 100 7.59 -4.82 1.49
CA THR A 100 8.15 -6.02 0.88
C THR A 100 7.25 -6.59 -0.21
N ALA A 101 7.88 -7.20 -1.22
CA ALA A 101 7.26 -8.20 -2.08
C ALA A 101 8.03 -9.52 -1.94
N ALA A 102 7.35 -10.67 -1.94
CA ALA A 102 7.99 -11.96 -1.73
C ALA A 102 7.41 -13.03 -2.67
N GLY A 103 8.29 -13.79 -3.28
CA GLY A 103 7.92 -14.89 -4.19
C GLY A 103 9.12 -15.37 -4.99
N PHE A 104 8.97 -16.51 -5.63
CA PHE A 104 9.96 -17.06 -6.56
C PHE A 104 11.41 -17.11 -6.02
N GLY A 105 11.55 -17.37 -4.71
CA GLY A 105 12.85 -17.52 -4.06
C GLY A 105 13.47 -16.23 -3.52
N ILE A 106 12.84 -15.07 -3.74
CA ILE A 106 13.36 -13.77 -3.32
C ILE A 106 12.37 -12.96 -2.49
N VAL A 107 12.89 -12.05 -1.68
CA VAL A 107 12.18 -10.93 -1.06
C VAL A 107 12.76 -9.65 -1.63
N VAL A 108 11.92 -8.79 -2.19
CA VAL A 108 12.35 -7.53 -2.81
C VAL A 108 11.78 -6.35 -2.05
N ILE A 109 12.64 -5.38 -1.80
CA ILE A 109 12.32 -4.09 -1.16
C ILE A 109 13.04 -2.96 -1.91
N SER A 110 12.67 -1.72 -1.63
CA SER A 110 13.41 -0.55 -2.11
C SER A 110 13.78 0.39 -0.99
N ASP A 111 14.91 1.06 -1.14
CA ASP A 111 15.39 2.07 -0.21
C ASP A 111 15.06 3.51 -0.69
N THR A 112 15.34 4.49 0.19
CA THR A 112 15.13 5.91 -0.10
C THR A 112 16.12 6.49 -1.13
N LYS A 113 17.18 5.75 -1.46
CA LYS A 113 18.20 6.14 -2.45
C LYS A 113 17.91 5.62 -3.86
N GLY A 114 16.79 4.88 -4.02
CA GLY A 114 16.37 4.29 -5.30
C GLY A 114 17.04 2.96 -5.62
N ASN A 115 17.57 2.26 -4.63
CA ASN A 115 18.00 0.89 -4.80
C ASN A 115 16.81 -0.06 -4.69
N VAL A 116 16.73 -1.00 -5.62
CA VAL A 116 15.90 -2.20 -5.55
C VAL A 116 16.80 -3.32 -5.05
N ILE A 117 16.46 -3.92 -3.93
CA ILE A 117 17.29 -4.89 -3.24
C ILE A 117 16.54 -6.22 -3.18
N ALA A 118 17.17 -7.30 -3.65
CA ALA A 118 16.65 -8.64 -3.51
C ALA A 118 17.43 -9.42 -2.45
N LEU A 119 16.69 -10.01 -1.54
CA LEU A 119 17.21 -10.91 -0.51
C LEU A 119 16.76 -12.34 -0.79
N ASN A 120 17.58 -13.30 -0.42
CA ASN A 120 17.20 -14.71 -0.42
C ASN A 120 16.03 -14.93 0.55
N ILE A 121 14.98 -15.57 0.08
CA ILE A 121 13.75 -15.77 0.82
C ILE A 121 13.95 -16.62 2.10
N ASN A 122 14.96 -17.50 2.13
CA ASN A 122 15.18 -18.46 3.21
C ASN A 122 16.01 -17.90 4.37
N ASP A 123 16.98 -17.02 4.08
CA ASP A 123 17.96 -16.57 5.08
C ASP A 123 18.20 -15.06 5.13
N GLY A 124 17.58 -14.28 4.22
CA GLY A 124 17.73 -12.83 4.16
C GLY A 124 19.08 -12.35 3.64
N SER A 125 19.94 -13.23 3.09
CA SER A 125 21.18 -12.80 2.44
C SER A 125 20.88 -12.01 1.17
N GLU A 126 21.66 -10.95 0.91
CA GLU A 126 21.50 -10.14 -0.29
C GLU A 126 21.96 -10.92 -1.53
N LEU A 127 21.10 -10.96 -2.54
CA LEU A 127 21.37 -11.60 -3.82
C LEU A 127 21.87 -10.59 -4.85
N TRP A 128 21.17 -9.46 -4.97
CA TRP A 128 21.53 -8.36 -5.85
C TRP A 128 20.93 -7.05 -5.38
N SER A 129 21.51 -5.95 -5.85
CA SER A 129 20.99 -4.58 -5.64
C SER A 129 21.18 -3.77 -6.92
N THR A 130 20.12 -3.11 -7.38
CA THR A 130 20.13 -2.28 -8.59
C THR A 130 19.62 -0.90 -8.30
N ASN A 131 20.42 0.13 -8.58
CA ASN A 131 20.01 1.52 -8.42
C ASN A 131 19.33 2.04 -9.69
N ILE A 132 18.05 2.42 -9.59
CA ILE A 132 17.27 2.97 -10.71
C ILE A 132 17.32 4.50 -10.77
N LYS A 133 18.07 5.16 -9.90
CA LYS A 133 18.26 6.61 -9.82
C LYS A 133 16.96 7.42 -9.68
N SER A 134 15.95 6.80 -9.10
CA SER A 134 14.64 7.40 -8.86
C SER A 134 14.01 6.79 -7.62
N GLU A 135 13.23 7.57 -6.90
CA GLU A 135 12.50 7.13 -5.72
C GLU A 135 11.45 6.07 -6.08
N ILE A 136 11.30 5.05 -5.22
CA ILE A 136 10.33 3.97 -5.39
C ILE A 136 9.49 3.92 -4.11
N LEU A 137 8.23 4.35 -4.20
CA LEU A 137 7.32 4.47 -3.04
C LEU A 137 6.28 3.36 -2.96
N SER A 138 6.26 2.45 -3.95
CA SER A 138 5.33 1.33 -4.00
C SER A 138 6.06 0.01 -3.96
N SER A 139 5.40 -1.02 -3.41
CA SER A 139 5.92 -2.38 -3.52
C SER A 139 6.03 -2.80 -4.98
N VAL A 140 7.03 -3.60 -5.29
CA VAL A 140 7.25 -4.17 -6.62
C VAL A 140 6.32 -5.37 -6.85
N ALA A 141 6.15 -5.78 -8.11
CA ALA A 141 5.52 -7.05 -8.44
C ALA A 141 6.59 -8.06 -8.89
N ILE A 142 6.44 -9.32 -8.48
CA ILE A 142 7.44 -10.37 -8.75
C ILE A 142 6.81 -11.48 -9.56
N ASP A 143 7.54 -11.94 -10.59
CA ASP A 143 7.28 -13.13 -11.37
C ASP A 143 8.51 -14.06 -11.35
N ALA A 144 8.39 -15.25 -11.90
CA ALA A 144 9.49 -16.23 -11.97
C ALA A 144 10.75 -15.70 -12.68
N LYS A 145 10.62 -14.75 -13.59
CA LYS A 145 11.70 -14.20 -14.39
C LYS A 145 11.94 -12.71 -14.21
N ALA A 146 10.98 -11.99 -13.63
CA ALA A 146 11.00 -10.55 -13.63
C ALA A 146 10.54 -9.94 -12.30
N VAL A 147 11.12 -8.80 -11.98
CA VAL A 147 10.68 -7.88 -10.92
C VAL A 147 10.25 -6.59 -11.58
N ILE A 148 8.99 -6.22 -11.43
CA ILE A 148 8.41 -5.01 -12.02
C ILE A 148 8.41 -3.90 -10.99
N VAL A 149 9.05 -2.80 -11.35
CA VAL A 149 9.25 -1.62 -10.50
C VAL A 149 8.61 -0.40 -11.13
N LYS A 150 7.82 0.35 -10.37
CA LYS A 150 7.33 1.68 -10.76
C LYS A 150 8.05 2.75 -9.97
N SER A 151 8.69 3.68 -10.65
CA SER A 151 9.37 4.82 -10.01
C SER A 151 8.49 6.04 -9.87
N GLY A 152 8.82 6.92 -8.93
CA GLY A 152 8.18 8.22 -8.77
C GLY A 152 8.39 9.17 -9.95
N ALA A 153 9.36 8.90 -10.84
CA ALA A 153 9.59 9.63 -12.09
C ALA A 153 8.69 9.16 -13.26
N GLY A 154 7.73 8.25 -13.00
CA GLY A 154 6.83 7.71 -14.02
C GLY A 154 7.47 6.64 -14.91
N GLU A 155 8.56 6.05 -14.48
CA GLU A 155 9.17 4.92 -15.16
C GLU A 155 8.59 3.61 -14.63
N LEU A 156 8.36 2.68 -15.55
CA LEU A 156 8.09 1.29 -15.30
C LEU A 156 9.29 0.49 -15.80
N LEU A 157 9.90 -0.30 -14.94
CA LEU A 157 11.06 -1.11 -15.27
C LEU A 157 10.78 -2.56 -14.98
N SER A 158 11.37 -3.44 -15.80
CA SER A 158 11.49 -4.86 -15.50
C SER A 158 12.94 -5.17 -15.21
N LEU A 159 13.20 -5.79 -14.08
CA LEU A 159 14.50 -6.30 -13.70
C LEU A 159 14.49 -7.82 -13.77
N ASP A 160 15.59 -8.43 -14.14
CA ASP A 160 15.76 -9.88 -14.06
C ASP A 160 15.69 -10.34 -12.59
N ASN A 161 14.91 -11.35 -12.31
CA ASN A 161 14.68 -11.85 -10.95
C ASN A 161 15.97 -12.36 -10.29
N GLN A 162 16.92 -12.93 -11.06
CA GLN A 162 18.12 -13.57 -10.53
C GLN A 162 19.31 -12.61 -10.43
N THR A 163 19.41 -11.66 -11.37
CA THR A 163 20.60 -10.79 -11.48
C THR A 163 20.33 -9.33 -11.15
N GLY A 164 19.06 -8.90 -11.17
CA GLY A 164 18.69 -7.50 -11.02
C GLY A 164 18.99 -6.62 -12.24
N GLU A 165 19.45 -7.20 -13.36
CA GLU A 165 19.67 -6.47 -14.61
C GLU A 165 18.37 -5.93 -15.19
N ILE A 166 18.40 -4.71 -15.76
CA ILE A 166 17.23 -4.12 -16.40
C ILE A 166 16.97 -4.81 -17.74
N LEU A 167 15.83 -5.50 -17.84
CA LEU A 167 15.39 -6.18 -19.05
C LEU A 167 14.73 -5.22 -20.05
N TRP A 168 13.87 -4.35 -19.56
CA TRP A 168 13.22 -3.30 -20.33
C TRP A 168 12.77 -2.14 -19.43
N SER A 169 12.49 -1.00 -20.05
CA SER A 169 11.92 0.16 -19.38
C SER A 169 10.89 0.87 -20.26
N TYR A 170 9.89 1.45 -19.62
CA TYR A 170 8.89 2.32 -20.25
C TYR A 170 8.76 3.58 -19.43
N ARG A 171 8.63 4.75 -20.08
CA ARG A 171 8.45 6.05 -19.41
C ARG A 171 7.10 6.65 -19.78
N SER A 172 6.25 6.86 -18.81
CA SER A 172 5.01 7.62 -18.95
C SER A 172 5.30 9.13 -18.84
N LYS A 173 4.56 9.93 -19.62
CA LYS A 173 4.61 11.40 -19.47
C LYS A 173 3.88 11.77 -18.20
N LEU A 174 4.59 12.32 -17.24
CA LEU A 174 3.99 12.87 -16.03
C LEU A 174 3.48 14.30 -16.26
N PRO A 175 2.38 14.72 -15.63
CA PRO A 175 1.98 16.11 -15.57
C PRO A 175 2.99 16.94 -14.75
N THR A 176 2.99 18.25 -14.96
CA THR A 176 3.93 19.18 -14.26
C THR A 176 3.72 19.17 -12.74
N LEU A 177 2.50 18.87 -12.29
CA LEU A 177 2.15 18.70 -10.88
C LEU A 177 1.52 17.32 -10.69
N THR A 178 2.13 16.48 -9.87
CA THR A 178 1.62 15.15 -9.53
C THR A 178 1.45 15.01 -8.03
N ILE A 179 0.40 14.29 -7.62
CA ILE A 179 0.34 13.74 -6.27
C ILE A 179 1.22 12.48 -6.31
N ARG A 180 2.14 12.32 -5.36
CA ARG A 180 2.97 11.12 -5.26
C ARG A 180 2.07 9.90 -5.04
N GLY A 181 1.86 9.13 -6.11
CA GLY A 181 1.06 7.91 -6.07
C GLY A 181 1.88 6.71 -5.60
N SER A 182 1.28 5.88 -4.76
CA SER A 182 1.90 4.66 -4.23
C SER A 182 1.28 3.38 -4.79
N SER A 183 0.64 3.44 -5.96
CA SER A 183 0.05 2.24 -6.56
C SER A 183 1.13 1.27 -7.03
N SER A 184 1.04 0.03 -6.56
CA SER A 184 1.93 -1.06 -7.00
C SER A 184 1.51 -1.61 -8.35
N PRO A 185 2.46 -2.00 -9.22
CA PRO A 185 2.16 -2.78 -10.41
C PRO A 185 1.59 -4.15 -10.04
N VAL A 186 0.82 -4.75 -10.94
CA VAL A 186 0.26 -6.09 -10.79
C VAL A 186 0.64 -6.93 -12.01
N ILE A 187 1.11 -8.15 -11.78
CA ILE A 187 1.38 -9.12 -12.83
C ILE A 187 0.23 -10.14 -12.87
N PHE A 188 -0.39 -10.30 -14.01
CA PHE A 188 -1.41 -11.31 -14.24
C PHE A 188 -1.44 -11.73 -15.72
N ASP A 189 -1.53 -13.02 -15.98
CA ASP A 189 -1.61 -13.60 -17.33
C ASP A 189 -0.53 -13.05 -18.29
N ASN A 190 0.74 -13.11 -17.88
CA ASN A 190 1.90 -12.62 -18.64
C ASN A 190 1.82 -11.14 -19.03
N LYS A 191 1.06 -10.34 -18.29
CA LYS A 191 0.88 -8.90 -18.48
C LYS A 191 1.16 -8.14 -17.19
N VAL A 192 1.60 -6.91 -17.35
CA VAL A 192 1.80 -5.94 -16.27
C VAL A 192 0.71 -4.89 -16.35
N TYR A 193 -0.03 -4.73 -15.28
CA TYR A 193 -1.04 -3.70 -15.09
C TYR A 193 -0.49 -2.63 -14.15
N VAL A 194 -0.52 -1.37 -14.54
CA VAL A 194 0.02 -0.28 -13.75
C VAL A 194 -0.79 0.99 -13.92
N SER A 195 -1.09 1.67 -12.82
CA SER A 195 -1.63 3.02 -12.85
C SER A 195 -0.51 4.05 -12.68
N PHE A 196 -0.57 5.10 -13.48
CA PHE A 196 0.37 6.21 -13.43
C PHE A 196 -0.26 7.44 -12.79
N ASP A 197 0.56 8.30 -12.23
CA ASP A 197 0.14 9.51 -11.50
C ASP A 197 -0.49 10.59 -12.41
N ASN A 198 -0.52 10.36 -13.72
CA ASN A 198 -1.25 11.16 -14.71
C ASN A 198 -2.71 10.69 -14.94
N GLY A 199 -3.22 9.80 -14.09
CA GLY A 199 -4.58 9.25 -14.22
C GLY A 199 -4.75 8.23 -15.35
N ARG A 200 -3.66 7.64 -15.82
CA ARG A 200 -3.70 6.58 -16.86
C ARG A 200 -3.46 5.20 -16.27
N LEU A 201 -4.14 4.22 -16.83
CA LEU A 201 -3.86 2.81 -16.62
C LEU A 201 -3.17 2.26 -17.88
N GLY A 202 -2.04 1.60 -17.70
CA GLY A 202 -1.32 0.92 -18.76
C GLY A 202 -1.32 -0.59 -18.58
N VAL A 203 -1.35 -1.32 -19.68
CA VAL A 203 -1.17 -2.78 -19.75
C VAL A 203 -0.02 -3.07 -20.69
N PHE A 204 0.96 -3.84 -20.22
CA PHE A 204 2.19 -4.14 -20.96
C PHE A 204 2.43 -5.64 -21.01
N GLU A 205 3.10 -6.12 -22.06
CA GLU A 205 3.64 -7.48 -22.08
C GLU A 205 4.76 -7.62 -21.05
N LEU A 206 4.70 -8.66 -20.22
CA LEU A 206 5.67 -8.87 -19.12
C LEU A 206 7.10 -9.02 -19.64
N ASN A 207 7.31 -9.75 -20.75
CA ASN A 207 8.64 -10.07 -21.22
C ASN A 207 9.32 -8.95 -22.02
N SER A 208 8.53 -8.14 -22.73
CA SER A 208 9.06 -7.14 -23.67
C SER A 208 8.83 -5.70 -23.23
N GLY A 209 7.91 -5.47 -22.29
CA GLY A 209 7.45 -4.12 -21.94
C GLY A 209 6.65 -3.43 -23.04
N PHE A 210 6.24 -4.18 -24.08
CA PHE A 210 5.44 -3.61 -25.17
C PHE A 210 4.06 -3.19 -24.66
N PRO A 211 3.62 -1.94 -24.87
CA PRO A 211 2.33 -1.46 -24.43
C PRO A 211 1.21 -2.12 -25.25
N ILE A 212 0.34 -2.89 -24.59
CA ILE A 212 -0.83 -3.52 -25.20
C ILE A 212 -1.99 -2.54 -25.21
N TRP A 213 -2.17 -1.83 -24.12
CA TRP A 213 -3.24 -0.87 -23.94
C TRP A 213 -2.82 0.22 -22.98
N ASP A 214 -3.27 1.45 -23.23
CA ASP A 214 -3.06 2.62 -22.37
C ASP A 214 -4.27 3.54 -22.48
N GLY A 215 -4.92 3.84 -21.37
CA GLY A 215 -6.15 4.64 -21.29
C GLY A 215 -6.25 5.50 -20.06
N ALA A 216 -6.96 6.64 -20.20
CA ALA A 216 -7.30 7.46 -19.05
C ALA A 216 -8.40 6.77 -18.24
N ILE A 217 -8.31 6.85 -16.91
CA ILE A 217 -9.37 6.50 -15.97
C ILE A 217 -10.15 7.79 -15.72
N SER A 218 -11.29 7.91 -16.37
CA SER A 218 -12.20 9.06 -16.20
C SER A 218 -13.26 8.76 -15.15
#